data_c36a0278ccb4c7448748b9e753279b1d
#
_entry.id   c36a0278ccb4c7448748b9e753279b1d
#
_cell.length_a   1.000
_cell.length_b   1.000
_cell.length_c   1.000
_cell.angle_alpha   90.00
_cell.angle_beta   90.00
_cell.angle_gamma   90.00
#
_symmetry.space_group_name_H-M   'P 1'
#
loop_
_entity.id
_entity.type
_entity.pdbx_description
1 polymer ?
#
loop_
_entity_poly.entity_id
_entity_poly.type
_entity_poly.pdbx_seq_one_letter_code
_entity_poly.pdbx_strand_id
1 'polypeptide(L)'
;NTYKPIHMNFGQDFEKICFKLSLQKPKYLEAIKKGFYTSEDIDSLHYLATKFYGRFHEAPSAEQMKLLTQKISKQIDPDMVDMIYSSDLKQYDEEWLTSTAEAWIKWRNFDCTLVDTIEYIKSTNVTPENADSIISKVKTLINDRNSLVFNSDIGLEFFNAEDHKYDETDKFPTPYNFLDRILNGGYDKSGTLTVYVGEQNIGKSIFLANDAAHFVKMGTNTAVITAEMAAYKFMRRIGSNLLTIPMVEYDEK
;
A
#
# COMPACT_ATOMS: atom_id res chain seq x y z
N ASN A 1 19.28 26.70 -11.04
CA ASN A 1 17.86 26.46 -10.79
C ASN A 1 17.74 25.50 -9.63
N THR A 2 17.61 26.03 -8.42
CA THR A 2 17.29 25.28 -7.21
C THR A 2 15.80 24.93 -7.29
N TYR A 3 15.51 23.63 -7.34
CA TYR A 3 14.14 23.13 -7.21
C TYR A 3 13.57 23.63 -5.87
N LYS A 4 12.52 24.42 -5.92
CA LYS A 4 11.74 24.76 -4.73
C LYS A 4 10.62 23.74 -4.61
N PRO A 5 10.53 23.01 -3.48
CA PRO A 5 9.43 22.06 -3.28
C PRO A 5 8.09 22.74 -3.44
N ILE A 6 7.16 22.08 -4.11
CA ILE A 6 5.77 22.55 -4.24
C ILE A 6 5.10 22.29 -2.90
N HIS A 7 4.99 23.32 -2.08
CA HIS A 7 4.38 23.19 -0.77
C HIS A 7 2.86 23.05 -0.89
N MET A 8 2.31 21.97 -0.36
CA MET A 8 0.97 21.97 0.18
C MET A 8 1.04 22.87 1.44
N ASN A 9 0.66 24.14 1.30
CA ASN A 9 1.05 25.19 2.24
C ASN A 9 0.06 25.24 3.41
N PHE A 10 0.12 24.24 4.30
CA PHE A 10 -0.66 24.25 5.55
C PHE A 10 -0.02 25.13 6.65
N GLY A 11 1.19 25.66 6.42
CA GLY A 11 1.92 26.46 7.40
C GLY A 11 2.46 25.66 8.59
N GLN A 12 3.34 26.29 9.36
CA GLN A 12 3.99 25.67 10.54
C GLN A 12 3.00 25.27 11.64
N ASP A 13 1.87 25.94 11.74
CA ASP A 13 0.87 25.61 12.77
C ASP A 13 0.19 24.28 12.49
N PHE A 14 -0.04 23.93 11.21
CA PHE A 14 -0.54 22.60 10.86
C PHE A 14 0.51 21.51 11.14
N GLU A 15 1.79 21.79 10.91
CA GLU A 15 2.86 20.84 11.24
C GLU A 15 2.90 20.52 12.74
N LYS A 16 2.69 21.53 13.63
CA LYS A 16 2.56 21.30 15.07
C LYS A 16 1.36 20.41 15.40
N ILE A 17 0.22 20.63 14.73
CA ILE A 17 -0.98 19.80 14.87
C ILE A 17 -0.70 18.36 14.41
N CYS A 18 -0.05 18.17 13.27
CA CYS A 18 0.35 16.85 12.77
C CYS A 18 1.31 16.13 13.74
N PHE A 19 2.27 16.87 14.30
CA PHE A 19 3.15 16.28 15.30
C PHE A 19 2.39 15.90 16.58
N LYS A 20 1.50 16.75 17.09
CA LYS A 20 0.63 16.40 18.22
C LYS A 20 -0.24 15.17 17.93
N LEU A 21 -0.82 15.10 16.73
CA LEU A 21 -1.62 13.94 16.30
C LEU A 21 -0.77 12.66 16.24
N SER A 22 0.48 12.76 15.80
CA SER A 22 1.38 11.60 15.72
C SER A 22 1.74 11.05 17.10
N LEU A 23 1.81 11.89 18.13
CA LEU A 23 2.00 11.45 19.51
C LEU A 23 0.77 10.71 20.08
N GLN A 24 -0.43 10.99 19.58
CA GLN A 24 -1.67 10.31 19.98
C GLN A 24 -1.95 9.05 19.17
N LYS A 25 -1.55 9.01 17.88
CA LYS A 25 -1.78 7.90 16.96
C LYS A 25 -0.43 7.39 16.43
N PRO A 26 0.14 6.33 17.02
CA PRO A 26 1.50 5.84 16.71
C PRO A 26 1.73 5.53 15.23
N LYS A 27 0.68 5.14 14.49
CA LYS A 27 0.77 4.91 13.03
C LYS A 27 1.33 6.11 12.26
N TYR A 28 1.03 7.34 12.71
CA TYR A 28 1.58 8.55 12.10
C TYR A 28 3.00 8.84 12.54
N LEU A 29 3.34 8.49 13.79
CA LEU A 29 4.70 8.64 14.30
C LEU A 29 5.70 7.81 13.51
N GLU A 30 5.31 6.61 13.08
CA GLU A 30 6.13 5.71 12.28
C GLU A 30 6.14 6.08 10.78
N ALA A 31 5.03 6.63 10.26
CA ALA A 31 4.89 7.00 8.86
C ALA A 31 5.66 8.26 8.48
N ILE A 32 5.75 9.23 9.41
CA ILE A 32 6.48 10.49 9.18
C ILE A 32 7.97 10.22 9.30
N LYS A 33 8.72 10.61 8.28
CA LYS A 33 10.18 10.45 8.22
C LYS A 33 10.88 11.78 8.41
N LYS A 34 12.19 11.71 8.67
CA LYS A 34 13.04 12.91 8.76
C LYS A 34 12.93 13.75 7.49
N GLY A 35 12.76 15.05 7.65
CA GLY A 35 12.62 16.01 6.56
C GLY A 35 11.19 16.23 6.06
N PHE A 36 10.18 15.57 6.67
CA PHE A 36 8.78 15.84 6.33
C PHE A 36 8.32 17.21 6.85
N TYR A 37 8.80 17.60 8.02
CA TYR A 37 8.50 18.92 8.56
C TYR A 37 9.40 19.98 7.90
N THR A 38 8.84 21.15 7.64
CA THR A 38 9.60 22.32 7.16
C THR A 38 10.35 22.98 8.32
N SER A 39 9.82 22.86 9.54
CA SER A 39 10.46 23.29 10.76
C SER A 39 11.46 22.23 11.25
N GLU A 40 12.74 22.60 11.25
CA GLU A 40 13.79 21.72 11.78
C GLU A 40 13.61 21.38 13.26
N ASP A 41 12.94 22.25 14.02
CA ASP A 41 12.68 22.01 15.44
C ASP A 41 11.62 20.92 15.61
N ILE A 42 10.52 20.99 14.84
CA ILE A 42 9.48 19.94 14.84
C ILE A 42 10.04 18.62 14.33
N ASP A 43 10.86 18.65 13.28
CA ASP A 43 11.53 17.46 12.74
C ASP A 43 12.43 16.78 13.80
N SER A 44 13.16 17.59 14.57
CA SER A 44 13.99 17.11 15.68
C SER A 44 13.16 16.53 16.83
N LEU A 45 12.05 17.19 17.20
CA LEU A 45 11.12 16.68 18.20
C LEU A 45 10.49 15.36 17.77
N HIS A 46 10.08 15.27 16.52
CA HIS A 46 9.52 14.04 15.96
C HIS A 46 10.55 12.89 15.98
N TYR A 47 11.79 13.15 15.60
CA TYR A 47 12.85 12.15 15.67
C TYR A 47 13.10 11.63 17.10
N LEU A 48 13.09 12.53 18.09
CA LEU A 48 13.21 12.14 19.50
C LEU A 48 12.01 11.30 19.96
N ALA A 49 10.80 11.71 19.59
CA ALA A 49 9.57 10.97 19.89
C ALA A 49 9.58 9.56 19.30
N THR A 50 9.98 9.44 18.04
CA THR A 50 10.08 8.14 17.34
C THR A 50 11.10 7.21 17.99
N LYS A 51 12.26 7.74 18.38
CA LYS A 51 13.26 6.97 19.13
C LYS A 51 12.77 6.53 20.51
N PHE A 52 12.05 7.39 21.19
CA PHE A 52 11.46 7.07 22.49
C PHE A 52 10.40 5.97 22.36
N TYR A 53 9.49 6.13 21.37
CA TYR A 53 8.44 5.16 21.08
C TYR A 53 9.02 3.78 20.70
N GLY A 54 10.05 3.74 19.86
CA GLY A 54 10.70 2.48 19.47
C GLY A 54 11.34 1.72 20.67
N ARG A 55 11.60 2.40 21.79
CA ARG A 55 12.15 1.77 22.99
C ARG A 55 11.11 1.42 24.04
N PHE A 56 10.11 2.26 24.21
CA PHE A 56 9.16 2.17 25.32
C PHE A 56 7.74 1.80 24.86
N HIS A 57 7.46 1.81 23.56
CA HIS A 57 6.14 1.59 22.94
C HIS A 57 5.06 2.56 23.43
N GLU A 58 5.48 3.70 23.93
CA GLU A 58 4.63 4.81 24.39
C GLU A 58 5.20 6.13 23.88
N ALA A 59 4.32 7.10 23.61
CA ALA A 59 4.75 8.44 23.25
C ALA A 59 5.30 9.18 24.49
N PRO A 60 6.37 9.99 24.35
CA PRO A 60 6.92 10.73 25.47
C PRO A 60 5.92 11.79 25.97
N SER A 61 5.89 12.02 27.29
CA SER A 61 5.18 13.16 27.90
C SER A 61 5.91 14.49 27.58
N ALA A 62 5.24 15.63 27.83
CA ALA A 62 5.86 16.94 27.64
C ALA A 62 7.17 17.11 28.44
N GLU A 63 7.17 16.65 29.67
CA GLU A 63 8.37 16.72 30.55
C GLU A 63 9.49 15.82 30.06
N GLN A 64 9.15 14.59 29.63
CA GLN A 64 10.12 13.67 29.02
C GLN A 64 10.69 14.26 27.75
N MET A 65 9.84 14.87 26.89
CA MET A 65 10.30 15.53 25.67
C MET A 65 11.28 16.68 25.98
N LYS A 66 11.00 17.53 26.96
CA LYS A 66 11.92 18.59 27.39
C LYS A 66 13.26 18.05 27.87
N LEU A 67 13.26 16.91 28.59
CA LEU A 67 14.50 16.26 29.01
C LEU A 67 15.27 15.66 27.83
N LEU A 68 14.56 15.15 26.82
CA LEU A 68 15.17 14.61 25.60
C LEU A 68 15.81 15.71 24.75
N THR A 69 15.19 16.89 24.65
CA THR A 69 15.75 18.03 23.91
C THR A 69 17.07 18.54 24.50
N GLN A 70 17.28 18.42 25.80
CA GLN A 70 18.54 18.79 26.43
C GLN A 70 19.73 17.90 26.01
N LYS A 71 19.47 16.72 25.45
CA LYS A 71 20.50 15.76 25.03
C LYS A 71 20.98 15.96 23.59
N ILE A 72 20.34 16.84 22.84
CA ILE A 72 20.73 17.16 21.47
C ILE A 72 21.49 18.49 21.43
N SER A 73 22.41 18.64 20.46
CA SER A 73 23.22 19.83 20.30
C SER A 73 22.44 21.07 19.91
N LYS A 74 21.21 20.88 19.37
CA LYS A 74 20.34 21.96 18.96
C LYS A 74 19.45 22.39 20.14
N GLN A 75 19.49 23.65 20.46
CA GLN A 75 18.64 24.22 21.50
C GLN A 75 17.23 24.43 20.95
N ILE A 76 16.27 23.66 21.45
CA ILE A 76 14.84 23.78 21.11
C ILE A 76 14.17 24.55 22.26
N ASP A 77 13.33 25.51 21.90
CA ASP A 77 12.58 26.30 22.85
C ASP A 77 11.62 25.43 23.69
N PRO A 78 11.75 25.36 25.02
CA PRO A 78 10.83 24.61 25.86
C PRO A 78 9.37 25.07 25.77
N ASP A 79 9.13 26.36 25.48
CA ASP A 79 7.78 26.90 25.32
C ASP A 79 7.10 26.34 24.09
N MET A 80 7.85 26.02 23.06
CA MET A 80 7.34 25.33 21.86
C MET A 80 6.83 23.93 22.17
N VAL A 81 7.54 23.20 23.05
CA VAL A 81 7.10 21.87 23.50
C VAL A 81 5.79 22.01 24.27
N ASP A 82 5.71 22.95 25.23
CA ASP A 82 4.48 23.18 25.99
C ASP A 82 3.31 23.57 25.11
N MET A 83 3.53 24.45 24.14
CA MET A 83 2.50 24.86 23.18
C MET A 83 1.96 23.69 22.37
N ILE A 84 2.83 22.80 21.87
CA ILE A 84 2.41 21.61 21.11
C ILE A 84 1.65 20.63 22.01
N TYR A 85 2.16 20.37 23.20
CA TYR A 85 1.55 19.40 24.11
C TYR A 85 0.24 19.89 24.73
N SER A 86 0.07 21.20 24.92
CA SER A 86 -1.16 21.82 25.44
C SER A 86 -2.24 21.99 24.35
N SER A 87 -1.90 21.89 23.07
CA SER A 87 -2.87 22.04 21.99
C SER A 87 -3.98 20.98 22.08
N ASP A 88 -5.24 21.45 22.04
CA ASP A 88 -6.41 20.56 22.07
C ASP A 88 -6.83 20.22 20.65
N LEU A 89 -6.71 18.94 20.27
CA LEU A 89 -7.13 18.45 18.96
C LEU A 89 -8.65 18.28 18.84
N LYS A 90 -9.38 18.24 19.97
CA LYS A 90 -10.84 18.07 19.99
C LYS A 90 -11.61 19.25 19.38
N GLN A 91 -10.95 20.41 19.20
CA GLN A 91 -11.54 21.55 18.49
C GLN A 91 -11.67 21.33 16.99
N TYR A 92 -11.03 20.30 16.44
CA TYR A 92 -11.11 19.92 15.03
C TYR A 92 -12.01 18.69 14.87
N ASP A 93 -12.74 18.62 13.77
CA ASP A 93 -13.41 17.39 13.37
C ASP A 93 -12.38 16.27 13.17
N GLU A 94 -12.62 15.10 13.77
CA GLU A 94 -11.64 14.00 13.78
C GLU A 94 -11.42 13.41 12.39
N GLU A 95 -12.49 13.27 11.59
CA GLU A 95 -12.41 12.73 10.23
C GLU A 95 -11.64 13.70 9.31
N TRP A 96 -11.97 14.98 9.39
CA TRP A 96 -11.27 16.01 8.65
C TRP A 96 -9.78 16.06 9.02
N LEU A 97 -9.47 16.04 10.32
CA LEU A 97 -8.08 16.13 10.81
C LEU A 97 -7.25 14.92 10.35
N THR A 98 -7.80 13.71 10.48
CA THR A 98 -7.12 12.47 10.08
C THR A 98 -6.92 12.42 8.57
N SER A 99 -7.95 12.68 7.78
CA SER A 99 -7.85 12.66 6.31
C SER A 99 -6.86 13.71 5.78
N THR A 100 -6.88 14.90 6.38
CA THR A 100 -5.96 15.98 5.99
C THR A 100 -4.51 15.68 6.38
N ALA A 101 -4.28 15.13 7.58
CA ALA A 101 -2.95 14.71 8.01
C ALA A 101 -2.40 13.57 7.14
N GLU A 102 -3.21 12.58 6.80
CA GLU A 102 -2.82 11.49 5.90
C GLU A 102 -2.48 11.99 4.49
N ALA A 103 -3.26 12.91 3.95
CA ALA A 103 -2.97 13.55 2.67
C ALA A 103 -1.65 14.33 2.71
N TRP A 104 -1.40 15.08 3.80
CA TRP A 104 -0.16 15.81 4.01
C TRP A 104 1.04 14.87 4.10
N ILE A 105 0.95 13.79 4.88
CA ILE A 105 2.03 12.81 5.03
C ILE A 105 2.34 12.14 3.68
N LYS A 106 1.33 11.73 2.91
CA LYS A 106 1.49 11.17 1.57
C LYS A 106 2.19 12.15 0.65
N TRP A 107 1.76 13.40 0.66
CA TRP A 107 2.37 14.45 -0.15
C TRP A 107 3.82 14.71 0.23
N ARG A 108 4.13 14.85 1.53
CA ARG A 108 5.52 15.05 2.00
C ARG A 108 6.41 13.88 1.68
N ASN A 109 5.89 12.65 1.78
CA ASN A 109 6.65 11.47 1.37
C ASN A 109 6.99 11.50 -0.13
N PHE A 110 6.04 11.89 -0.97
CA PHE A 110 6.26 12.04 -2.41
C PHE A 110 7.27 13.15 -2.71
N ASP A 111 7.11 14.32 -2.13
CA ASP A 111 7.98 15.49 -2.30
C ASP A 111 9.44 15.18 -1.90
N CYS A 112 9.66 14.60 -0.72
CA CYS A 112 10.98 14.15 -0.28
C CYS A 112 11.57 13.08 -1.22
N THR A 113 10.74 12.16 -1.73
CA THR A 113 11.18 11.14 -2.69
C THR A 113 11.66 11.75 -4.00
N LEU A 114 10.97 12.79 -4.49
CA LEU A 114 11.42 13.51 -5.70
C LEU A 114 12.76 14.20 -5.46
N VAL A 115 12.95 14.85 -4.31
CA VAL A 115 14.23 15.49 -3.96
C VAL A 115 15.35 14.47 -3.92
N ASP A 116 15.18 13.38 -3.17
CA ASP A 116 16.17 12.29 -3.07
C ASP A 116 16.49 11.68 -4.45
N THR A 117 15.47 11.53 -5.29
CA THR A 117 15.63 10.99 -6.65
C THR A 117 16.44 11.94 -7.55
N ILE A 118 16.15 13.24 -7.48
CA ILE A 118 16.87 14.26 -8.22
C ILE A 118 18.35 14.33 -7.75
N GLU A 119 18.59 14.26 -6.45
CA GLU A 119 19.93 14.23 -5.88
C GLU A 119 20.70 12.98 -6.31
N TYR A 120 20.04 11.82 -6.30
CA TYR A 120 20.62 10.56 -6.79
C TYR A 120 21.03 10.68 -8.27
N ILE A 121 20.16 11.20 -9.14
CA ILE A 121 20.45 11.37 -10.56
C ILE A 121 21.62 12.36 -10.75
N LYS A 122 21.65 13.47 -10.03
CA LYS A 122 22.71 14.48 -10.13
C LYS A 122 24.07 13.96 -9.65
N SER A 123 24.09 13.09 -8.65
CA SER A 123 25.32 12.50 -8.10
C SER A 123 25.84 11.32 -8.91
N THR A 124 25.02 10.79 -9.83
CA THR A 124 25.35 9.59 -10.61
C THR A 124 25.88 9.98 -12.00
N ASN A 125 27.03 9.44 -12.39
CA ASN A 125 27.50 9.58 -13.75
C ASN A 125 26.73 8.63 -14.68
N VAL A 126 25.89 9.18 -15.55
CA VAL A 126 25.05 8.41 -16.48
C VAL A 126 25.84 8.13 -17.75
N THR A 127 25.97 6.86 -18.09
CA THR A 127 26.57 6.38 -19.34
C THR A 127 25.57 5.53 -20.12
N PRO A 128 25.74 5.31 -21.43
CA PRO A 128 24.85 4.43 -22.18
C PRO A 128 24.70 3.02 -21.58
N GLU A 129 25.78 2.50 -20.97
CA GLU A 129 25.83 1.15 -20.41
C GLU A 129 25.07 1.01 -19.09
N ASN A 130 24.89 2.10 -18.31
CA ASN A 130 24.24 2.06 -17.01
C ASN A 130 22.87 2.74 -16.98
N ALA A 131 22.45 3.38 -18.07
CA ALA A 131 21.22 4.16 -18.14
C ALA A 131 19.97 3.37 -17.72
N ASP A 132 19.80 2.15 -18.24
CA ASP A 132 18.65 1.30 -17.90
C ASP A 132 18.62 0.88 -16.43
N SER A 133 19.80 0.62 -15.86
CA SER A 133 19.94 0.29 -14.43
C SER A 133 19.54 1.48 -13.56
N ILE A 134 19.95 2.69 -13.91
CA ILE A 134 19.60 3.92 -13.20
C ILE A 134 18.11 4.18 -13.30
N ILE A 135 17.51 4.06 -14.49
CA ILE A 135 16.06 4.21 -14.71
C ILE A 135 15.27 3.21 -13.86
N SER A 136 15.71 1.95 -13.83
CA SER A 136 15.09 0.90 -13.01
C SER A 136 15.14 1.26 -11.52
N LYS A 137 16.29 1.72 -11.03
CA LYS A 137 16.46 2.12 -9.63
C LYS A 137 15.60 3.34 -9.27
N VAL A 138 15.49 4.32 -10.15
CA VAL A 138 14.62 5.49 -9.99
C VAL A 138 13.15 5.06 -9.89
N LYS A 139 12.69 4.17 -10.78
CA LYS A 139 11.33 3.60 -10.73
C LYS A 139 11.06 2.90 -9.40
N THR A 140 12.01 2.09 -8.92
CA THR A 140 11.89 1.41 -7.63
C THR A 140 11.79 2.41 -6.48
N LEU A 141 12.66 3.43 -6.42
CA LEU A 141 12.62 4.46 -5.38
C LEU A 141 11.27 5.19 -5.33
N ILE A 142 10.69 5.51 -6.49
CA ILE A 142 9.39 6.18 -6.57
C ILE A 142 8.25 5.22 -6.14
N ASN A 143 8.28 3.97 -6.60
CA ASN A 143 7.21 3.00 -6.30
C ASN A 143 7.22 2.56 -4.84
N ASP A 144 8.37 2.25 -4.26
CA ASP A 144 8.49 1.75 -2.89
C ASP A 144 8.01 2.80 -1.85
N ARG A 145 8.21 4.08 -2.15
CA ARG A 145 7.81 5.15 -1.25
C ARG A 145 6.37 5.65 -1.44
N ASN A 146 5.75 5.37 -2.61
CA ASN A 146 4.35 5.74 -2.85
C ASN A 146 3.34 4.76 -2.22
N SER A 147 3.79 3.67 -1.60
CA SER A 147 2.95 2.64 -0.99
C SER A 147 2.48 2.95 0.44
N LEU A 148 2.52 4.22 0.90
CA LEU A 148 1.98 4.60 2.21
C LEU A 148 0.45 4.48 2.21
N VAL A 149 -0.04 3.37 2.76
CA VAL A 149 -1.46 3.12 3.00
C VAL A 149 -1.72 3.28 4.49
N PHE A 150 -2.54 4.25 4.87
CA PHE A 150 -2.93 4.49 6.28
C PHE A 150 -4.15 3.68 6.69
N ASN A 151 -4.96 3.25 5.74
CA ASN A 151 -6.04 2.30 5.98
C ASN A 151 -5.40 0.92 6.17
N SER A 152 -4.88 0.70 7.33
CA SER A 152 -4.55 -0.64 7.79
C SER A 152 -5.81 -1.27 8.38
N ASP A 153 -6.81 -1.52 7.54
CA ASP A 153 -7.70 -2.65 7.80
C ASP A 153 -6.85 -3.92 7.64
N ILE A 154 -5.91 -4.09 8.57
CA ILE A 154 -5.10 -5.29 8.69
C ILE A 154 -6.00 -6.34 9.36
N GLY A 155 -7.04 -6.73 8.64
CA GLY A 155 -8.00 -7.72 9.11
C GLY A 155 -9.24 -7.11 9.77
N LEU A 156 -10.17 -8.00 10.07
CA LEU A 156 -11.43 -7.70 10.71
C LEU A 156 -11.28 -7.85 12.23
N GLU A 157 -11.92 -6.98 12.98
CA GLU A 157 -11.95 -7.12 14.44
C GLU A 157 -12.91 -8.26 14.82
N PHE A 158 -12.34 -9.35 15.36
CA PHE A 158 -13.08 -10.58 15.61
C PHE A 158 -14.32 -10.40 16.51
N PHE A 159 -14.30 -9.45 17.43
CA PHE A 159 -15.42 -9.17 18.32
C PHE A 159 -16.38 -8.09 17.80
N ASN A 160 -16.12 -7.48 16.65
CA ASN A 160 -17.02 -6.51 16.04
C ASN A 160 -18.02 -7.23 15.12
N ALA A 161 -19.29 -7.27 15.52
CA ALA A 161 -20.35 -7.96 14.76
C ALA A 161 -20.60 -7.35 13.36
N GLU A 162 -20.24 -6.08 13.14
CA GLU A 162 -20.38 -5.44 11.83
C GLU A 162 -19.36 -5.97 10.82
N ASP A 163 -18.16 -6.33 11.30
CA ASP A 163 -17.08 -6.87 10.47
C ASP A 163 -17.35 -8.32 10.02
N HIS A 164 -18.32 -8.99 10.64
CA HIS A 164 -18.76 -10.34 10.26
C HIS A 164 -19.88 -10.36 9.20
N LYS A 165 -20.34 -9.22 8.73
CA LYS A 165 -21.30 -9.16 7.63
C LYS A 165 -20.62 -9.58 6.33
N TYR A 166 -20.81 -10.86 5.99
CA TYR A 166 -20.38 -11.41 4.72
C TYR A 166 -21.46 -11.17 3.67
N ASP A 167 -21.14 -10.47 2.59
CA ASP A 167 -22.06 -10.33 1.46
C ASP A 167 -21.96 -11.56 0.55
N GLU A 168 -22.89 -12.52 0.76
CA GLU A 168 -22.94 -13.79 0.02
C GLU A 168 -23.27 -13.61 -1.47
N THR A 169 -23.63 -12.41 -1.90
CA THR A 169 -24.18 -12.19 -3.25
C THR A 169 -23.16 -12.08 -4.36
N ASP A 170 -21.88 -11.92 -4.03
CA ASP A 170 -20.84 -11.56 -5.02
C ASP A 170 -19.93 -12.73 -5.37
N LYS A 171 -20.52 -13.75 -6.03
CA LYS A 171 -19.81 -14.97 -6.46
C LYS A 171 -19.78 -15.15 -7.97
N PHE A 172 -18.73 -15.80 -8.45
CA PHE A 172 -18.63 -16.31 -9.80
C PHE A 172 -19.08 -17.78 -9.82
N PRO A 173 -20.20 -18.12 -10.43
CA PRO A 173 -20.56 -19.52 -10.61
C PRO A 173 -19.48 -20.25 -11.41
N THR A 174 -19.22 -21.49 -11.04
CA THR A 174 -18.26 -22.35 -11.74
C THR A 174 -18.95 -23.12 -12.87
N PRO A 175 -18.21 -23.72 -13.82
CA PRO A 175 -18.81 -24.62 -14.81
C PRO A 175 -19.29 -25.96 -14.21
N TYR A 176 -19.22 -26.14 -12.88
CA TYR A 176 -19.46 -27.41 -12.19
C TYR A 176 -20.52 -27.25 -11.08
N ASN A 177 -21.77 -27.64 -11.34
CA ASN A 177 -22.87 -27.52 -10.37
C ASN A 177 -22.59 -28.15 -8.99
N PHE A 178 -21.78 -29.22 -8.95
CA PHE A 178 -21.43 -29.84 -7.67
C PHE A 178 -20.49 -28.94 -6.85
N LEU A 179 -19.59 -28.23 -7.53
CA LEU A 179 -18.63 -27.32 -6.90
C LEU A 179 -19.37 -26.05 -6.40
N ASP A 180 -20.31 -25.53 -7.18
CA ASP A 180 -21.14 -24.40 -6.76
C ASP A 180 -21.97 -24.71 -5.51
N ARG A 181 -22.46 -25.95 -5.38
CA ARG A 181 -23.15 -26.38 -4.14
C ARG A 181 -22.24 -26.38 -2.92
N ILE A 182 -20.98 -26.83 -3.08
CA ILE A 182 -19.99 -26.88 -2.00
C ILE A 182 -19.53 -25.45 -1.63
N LEU A 183 -19.36 -24.59 -2.62
CA LEU A 183 -18.87 -23.21 -2.47
C LEU A 183 -19.99 -22.18 -2.22
N ASN A 184 -21.22 -22.67 -2.00
CA ASN A 184 -22.39 -21.80 -1.80
C ASN A 184 -22.58 -20.73 -2.89
N GLY A 185 -22.54 -21.17 -4.16
CA GLY A 185 -22.79 -20.31 -5.32
C GLY A 185 -21.58 -20.06 -6.26
N GLY A 186 -20.41 -20.58 -5.92
CA GLY A 186 -19.22 -20.46 -6.77
C GLY A 186 -18.01 -19.80 -6.06
N TYR A 187 -17.06 -19.31 -6.85
CA TYR A 187 -15.89 -18.62 -6.31
C TYR A 187 -16.24 -17.20 -5.87
N ASP A 188 -15.65 -16.73 -4.79
CA ASP A 188 -15.76 -15.33 -4.39
C ASP A 188 -15.09 -14.41 -5.43
N LYS A 189 -15.71 -13.28 -5.75
CA LYS A 189 -15.21 -12.35 -6.78
C LYS A 189 -13.94 -11.62 -6.38
N SER A 190 -13.65 -11.52 -5.10
CA SER A 190 -12.47 -10.81 -4.60
C SER A 190 -11.77 -11.59 -3.49
N GLY A 191 -10.44 -11.44 -3.41
CA GLY A 191 -9.63 -11.94 -2.30
C GLY A 191 -9.45 -13.45 -2.23
N THR A 192 -9.84 -14.21 -3.26
CA THR A 192 -9.81 -15.69 -3.23
C THR A 192 -8.69 -16.26 -4.08
N LEU A 193 -7.97 -17.22 -3.53
CA LEU A 193 -7.03 -18.07 -4.25
C LEU A 193 -7.54 -19.50 -4.28
N THR A 194 -7.92 -19.99 -5.47
CA THR A 194 -8.30 -21.39 -5.68
C THR A 194 -7.12 -22.20 -6.23
N VAL A 195 -6.78 -23.32 -5.61
CA VAL A 195 -5.67 -24.18 -6.00
C VAL A 195 -6.16 -25.59 -6.32
N TYR A 196 -5.91 -26.05 -7.55
CA TYR A 196 -6.18 -27.43 -7.97
C TYR A 196 -4.96 -28.31 -7.66
N VAL A 197 -5.10 -29.22 -6.72
CA VAL A 197 -4.04 -30.15 -6.32
C VAL A 197 -4.38 -31.56 -6.78
N GLY A 198 -3.38 -32.27 -7.26
CA GLY A 198 -3.53 -33.67 -7.67
C GLY A 198 -2.27 -34.21 -8.37
N GLU A 199 -2.24 -35.53 -8.61
CA GLU A 199 -1.16 -36.20 -9.28
C GLU A 199 -0.91 -35.73 -10.71
N GLN A 200 0.18 -36.13 -11.29
CA GLN A 200 0.49 -35.80 -12.67
C GLN A 200 -0.53 -36.47 -13.64
N ASN A 201 -0.90 -35.76 -14.70
CA ASN A 201 -1.80 -36.23 -15.78
C ASN A 201 -3.27 -36.47 -15.40
N ILE A 202 -3.75 -36.07 -14.24
CA ILE A 202 -5.18 -36.23 -13.86
C ILE A 202 -6.10 -35.13 -14.39
N GLY A 203 -5.58 -34.17 -15.15
CA GLY A 203 -6.42 -33.16 -15.82
C GLY A 203 -6.47 -31.80 -15.16
N LYS A 204 -5.60 -31.45 -14.20
CA LYS A 204 -5.58 -30.10 -13.54
C LYS A 204 -5.60 -28.94 -14.52
N SER A 205 -4.77 -29.00 -15.56
CA SER A 205 -4.71 -27.94 -16.58
C SER A 205 -5.93 -27.91 -17.49
N ILE A 206 -6.70 -29.00 -17.56
CA ILE A 206 -7.98 -29.05 -18.29
C ILE A 206 -9.05 -28.33 -17.46
N PHE A 207 -9.07 -28.53 -16.15
CA PHE A 207 -9.95 -27.80 -15.24
C PHE A 207 -9.73 -26.29 -15.35
N LEU A 208 -8.47 -25.84 -15.25
CA LEU A 208 -8.13 -24.42 -15.40
C LEU A 208 -8.53 -23.85 -16.77
N ALA A 209 -8.38 -24.64 -17.86
CA ALA A 209 -8.81 -24.20 -19.20
C ALA A 209 -10.33 -24.10 -19.30
N ASN A 210 -11.08 -25.00 -18.66
CA ASN A 210 -12.53 -24.94 -18.60
C ASN A 210 -13.03 -23.74 -17.79
N ASP A 211 -12.42 -23.45 -16.63
CA ASP A 211 -12.74 -22.28 -15.83
C ASP A 211 -12.48 -21.00 -16.64
N ALA A 212 -11.31 -20.89 -17.27
CA ALA A 212 -10.98 -19.75 -18.11
C ALA A 212 -11.98 -19.55 -19.25
N ALA A 213 -12.35 -20.62 -19.97
CA ALA A 213 -13.36 -20.58 -21.02
C ALA A 213 -14.74 -20.16 -20.47
N HIS A 214 -15.13 -20.67 -19.31
CA HIS A 214 -16.39 -20.32 -18.67
C HIS A 214 -16.46 -18.85 -18.30
N PHE A 215 -15.44 -18.29 -17.65
CA PHE A 215 -15.39 -16.88 -17.26
C PHE A 215 -15.38 -15.95 -18.49
N VAL A 216 -14.68 -16.32 -19.55
CA VAL A 216 -14.74 -15.59 -20.83
C VAL A 216 -16.16 -15.59 -21.40
N LYS A 217 -16.87 -16.74 -21.38
CA LYS A 217 -18.30 -16.83 -21.82
C LYS A 217 -19.21 -15.94 -20.97
N MET A 218 -18.89 -15.75 -19.70
CA MET A 218 -19.63 -14.84 -18.79
C MET A 218 -19.28 -13.35 -19.03
N GLY A 219 -18.38 -13.02 -19.94
CA GLY A 219 -17.94 -11.65 -20.20
C GLY A 219 -16.93 -11.11 -19.19
N THR A 220 -16.29 -11.97 -18.40
CA THR A 220 -15.29 -11.57 -17.41
C THR A 220 -13.92 -11.45 -18.08
N ASN A 221 -13.18 -10.40 -17.76
CA ASN A 221 -11.79 -10.25 -18.18
C ASN A 221 -10.92 -11.31 -17.50
N THR A 222 -10.41 -12.26 -18.28
CA THR A 222 -9.67 -13.40 -17.80
C THR A 222 -8.23 -13.37 -18.32
N ALA A 223 -7.24 -13.38 -17.41
CA ALA A 223 -5.83 -13.51 -17.74
C ALA A 223 -5.34 -14.93 -17.42
N VAL A 224 -4.60 -15.53 -18.34
CA VAL A 224 -4.01 -16.85 -18.16
C VAL A 224 -2.48 -16.76 -18.24
N ILE A 225 -1.81 -17.19 -17.18
CA ILE A 225 -0.35 -17.25 -17.10
C ILE A 225 0.06 -18.71 -17.03
N THR A 226 0.90 -19.16 -17.95
CA THR A 226 1.43 -20.54 -17.98
C THR A 226 2.95 -20.52 -17.90
N ALA A 227 3.51 -21.26 -16.91
CA ALA A 227 4.95 -21.42 -16.72
C ALA A 227 5.47 -22.80 -17.17
N GLU A 228 4.59 -23.80 -17.25
CA GLU A 228 4.96 -25.19 -17.60
C GLU A 228 4.65 -25.50 -19.07
N MET A 229 3.48 -25.04 -19.54
CA MET A 229 2.97 -25.36 -20.87
C MET A 229 3.14 -24.18 -21.83
N ALA A 230 3.49 -24.45 -23.08
CA ALA A 230 3.53 -23.40 -24.09
C ALA A 230 2.15 -22.72 -24.25
N ALA A 231 2.13 -21.39 -24.29
CA ALA A 231 0.90 -20.57 -24.27
C ALA A 231 -0.10 -21.01 -25.37
N TYR A 232 0.38 -21.30 -26.59
CA TYR A 232 -0.48 -21.72 -27.68
C TYR A 232 -1.24 -23.04 -27.42
N LYS A 233 -0.61 -23.98 -26.66
CA LYS A 233 -1.27 -25.22 -26.28
C LYS A 233 -2.41 -24.99 -25.29
N PHE A 234 -2.24 -24.01 -24.39
CA PHE A 234 -3.29 -23.65 -23.47
C PHE A 234 -4.42 -22.87 -24.17
N MET A 235 -4.07 -21.95 -25.09
CA MET A 235 -5.05 -21.24 -25.94
C MET A 235 -5.91 -22.20 -26.77
N ARG A 236 -5.32 -23.25 -27.36
CA ARG A 236 -6.09 -24.28 -28.09
C ARG A 236 -7.12 -24.96 -27.20
N ARG A 237 -6.80 -25.26 -25.94
CA ARG A 237 -7.76 -25.87 -24.99
C ARG A 237 -8.94 -24.93 -24.70
N ILE A 238 -8.65 -23.66 -24.45
CA ILE A 238 -9.69 -22.65 -24.22
C ILE A 238 -10.53 -22.45 -25.48
N GLY A 239 -9.89 -22.25 -26.63
CA GLY A 239 -10.58 -22.04 -27.91
C GLY A 239 -11.45 -23.22 -28.35
N SER A 240 -10.95 -24.45 -28.21
CA SER A 240 -11.72 -25.68 -28.46
C SER A 240 -12.98 -25.73 -27.57
N ASN A 241 -12.86 -25.36 -26.28
CA ASN A 241 -14.01 -25.29 -25.38
C ASN A 241 -14.99 -24.17 -25.77
N LEU A 242 -14.49 -22.98 -26.08
CA LEU A 242 -15.32 -21.84 -26.49
C LEU A 242 -16.11 -22.11 -27.74
N LEU A 243 -15.49 -22.74 -28.75
CA LEU A 243 -16.10 -23.06 -30.04
C LEU A 243 -16.86 -24.38 -30.05
N THR A 244 -16.76 -25.16 -28.96
CA THR A 244 -17.39 -26.49 -28.84
C THR A 244 -16.95 -27.42 -29.96
N ILE A 245 -15.67 -27.40 -30.35
CA ILE A 245 -15.08 -28.26 -31.39
C ILE A 245 -13.97 -29.14 -30.78
N PRO A 246 -13.73 -30.33 -31.33
CA PRO A 246 -12.59 -31.16 -30.92
C PRO A 246 -11.27 -30.41 -31.11
N MET A 247 -10.32 -30.59 -30.17
CA MET A 247 -9.03 -29.91 -30.21
C MET A 247 -8.21 -30.23 -31.48
N VAL A 248 -8.45 -31.40 -32.09
CA VAL A 248 -7.81 -31.81 -33.37
C VAL A 248 -8.26 -30.96 -34.53
N GLU A 249 -9.51 -30.48 -34.51
CA GLU A 249 -10.11 -29.67 -35.60
C GLU A 249 -9.91 -28.16 -35.39
N TYR A 250 -9.35 -27.75 -34.22
CA TYR A 250 -9.21 -26.33 -33.87
C TYR A 250 -8.23 -25.59 -34.80
N ASP A 251 -7.19 -26.27 -35.29
CA ASP A 251 -6.15 -25.64 -36.12
C ASP A 251 -6.58 -25.56 -37.61
N GLU A 252 -7.70 -26.20 -37.99
CA GLU A 252 -8.22 -26.19 -39.35
C GLU A 252 -9.25 -25.09 -39.62
N LYS A 253 -9.65 -24.36 -38.60
CA LYS A 253 -10.64 -23.27 -38.63
C LYS A 253 -10.03 -21.94 -38.17
#